data_f30e18ca4284cd44ab08ba4e8bf98111
#
_entry.id   f30e18ca4284cd44ab08ba4e8bf98111
#
_cell.length_a   1.000
_cell.length_b   1.000
_cell.length_c   1.000
_cell.angle_alpha   90.00
_cell.angle_beta   90.00
_cell.angle_gamma   90.00
#
_symmetry.space_group_name_H-M   'P 1'
#
loop_
_entity.id
_entity.type
_entity.pdbx_description
1 polymer ?
#
loop_
_entity_poly.entity_id
_entity_poly.type
_entity_poly.pdbx_seq_one_letter_code
_entity_poly.pdbx_strand_id
1 'polypeptide(L)'
;KFMANGAVTLGTMDGANVEIAGLVGQDNIFTFGASSDEVIRLYAQNGYHPLDYYHRPGIEYLVDFLLTPQMLSLGDPAMLWALWNDMKYKDWFMALLDVESYIAEKERALAAYEDRTAWARKMLVNIAKSGYFSSDRTIAQYDADIWHLRPAASSETAEAAAPQTGAPAAKQ
;
A
#
# COMPACT_ATOMS: atom_id res chain seq x y z
N LYS A 1 4.91 -3.33 -6.69
CA LYS A 1 5.77 -4.48 -7.04
C LYS A 1 5.06 -5.80 -6.75
N PHE A 2 4.49 -6.02 -5.57
CA PHE A 2 3.76 -7.26 -5.23
C PHE A 2 2.58 -7.50 -6.16
N MET A 3 1.74 -6.48 -6.38
CA MET A 3 0.60 -6.54 -7.29
C MET A 3 1.00 -6.95 -8.72
N ALA A 4 2.08 -6.37 -9.26
CA ALA A 4 2.61 -6.74 -10.58
C ALA A 4 3.14 -8.18 -10.66
N ASN A 5 3.44 -8.80 -9.52
CA ASN A 5 3.84 -10.20 -9.40
C ASN A 5 2.68 -11.12 -8.98
N GLY A 6 1.44 -10.63 -9.03
CA GLY A 6 0.25 -11.41 -8.77
C GLY A 6 -0.08 -11.63 -7.30
N ALA A 7 0.59 -10.94 -6.37
CA ALA A 7 0.19 -11.00 -4.97
C ALA A 7 -1.19 -10.35 -4.80
N VAL A 8 -2.10 -11.06 -4.17
CA VAL A 8 -3.40 -10.53 -3.74
C VAL A 8 -3.21 -9.85 -2.40
N THR A 9 -3.63 -8.60 -2.29
CA THR A 9 -3.45 -7.80 -1.07
C THR A 9 -4.39 -8.26 0.03
N LEU A 10 -3.85 -8.41 1.25
CA LEU A 10 -4.59 -8.43 2.51
C LEU A 10 -4.12 -7.22 3.32
N GLY A 11 -4.99 -6.27 3.59
CA GLY A 11 -4.61 -5.03 4.25
C GLY A 11 -5.78 -4.17 4.70
N THR A 12 -5.46 -3.13 5.47
CA THR A 12 -6.40 -2.09 5.88
C THR A 12 -6.74 -1.14 4.73
N MET A 13 -7.90 -0.49 4.80
CA MET A 13 -8.36 0.46 3.78
C MET A 13 -7.73 1.85 3.99
N ASP A 14 -6.41 1.89 3.83
CA ASP A 14 -5.59 3.11 3.88
C ASP A 14 -4.50 3.13 2.81
N GLY A 15 -3.86 4.28 2.64
CA GLY A 15 -2.79 4.46 1.67
C GLY A 15 -3.11 3.87 0.30
N ALA A 16 -2.16 3.18 -0.31
CA ALA A 16 -2.30 2.58 -1.64
C ALA A 16 -3.37 1.49 -1.73
N ASN A 17 -3.81 0.91 -0.61
CA ASN A 17 -4.85 -0.12 -0.63
C ASN A 17 -6.20 0.44 -1.08
N VAL A 18 -6.46 1.72 -0.85
CA VAL A 18 -7.68 2.40 -1.33
C VAL A 18 -7.72 2.40 -2.86
N GLU A 19 -6.61 2.79 -3.50
CA GLU A 19 -6.51 2.78 -4.96
C GLU A 19 -6.52 1.35 -5.51
N ILE A 20 -5.81 0.41 -4.87
CA ILE A 20 -5.82 -0.99 -5.27
C ILE A 20 -7.25 -1.53 -5.24
N ALA A 21 -7.98 -1.34 -4.14
CA ALA A 21 -9.37 -1.79 -4.00
C ALA A 21 -10.28 -1.20 -5.08
N GLY A 22 -10.13 0.10 -5.37
CA GLY A 22 -10.87 0.78 -6.44
C GLY A 22 -10.56 0.23 -7.84
N LEU A 23 -9.33 -0.19 -8.08
CA LEU A 23 -8.89 -0.71 -9.38
C LEU A 23 -9.28 -2.17 -9.61
N VAL A 24 -9.14 -3.02 -8.60
CA VAL A 24 -9.32 -4.46 -8.75
C VAL A 24 -10.72 -4.92 -8.35
N GLY A 25 -11.45 -4.12 -7.58
CA GLY A 25 -12.75 -4.47 -6.98
C GLY A 25 -12.60 -5.36 -5.74
N GLN A 26 -13.62 -5.34 -4.89
CA GLN A 26 -13.62 -6.02 -3.58
C GLN A 26 -13.45 -7.55 -3.67
N ASP A 27 -13.78 -8.14 -4.80
CA ASP A 27 -13.60 -9.58 -5.03
C ASP A 27 -12.13 -9.98 -5.20
N ASN A 28 -11.23 -9.04 -5.45
CA ASN A 28 -9.83 -9.30 -5.80
C ASN A 28 -8.82 -8.72 -4.79
N ILE A 29 -9.31 -8.35 -3.61
CA ILE A 29 -8.56 -7.85 -2.46
C ILE A 29 -9.22 -8.37 -1.18
N PHE A 30 -8.46 -8.46 -0.11
CA PHE A 30 -8.95 -8.79 1.23
C PHE A 30 -8.70 -7.59 2.13
N THR A 31 -9.76 -7.03 2.71
CA THR A 31 -9.67 -5.81 3.53
C THR A 31 -10.21 -6.05 4.92
N PHE A 32 -9.52 -5.53 5.91
CA PHE A 32 -9.89 -5.63 7.31
C PHE A 32 -9.66 -4.28 8.03
N GLY A 33 -10.05 -4.24 9.30
CA GLY A 33 -9.78 -3.13 10.19
C GLY A 33 -10.81 -2.01 10.13
N ALA A 34 -10.64 -1.06 11.04
CA ALA A 34 -11.48 0.12 11.14
C ALA A 34 -11.30 1.04 9.92
N SER A 35 -12.35 1.75 9.55
CA SER A 35 -12.29 2.76 8.49
C SER A 35 -11.47 3.98 8.93
N SER A 36 -10.92 4.72 7.96
CA SER A 36 -10.21 5.97 8.23
C SER A 36 -11.05 6.96 9.04
N ASP A 37 -12.34 7.08 8.74
CA ASP A 37 -13.26 7.96 9.47
C ASP A 37 -13.44 7.53 10.93
N GLU A 38 -13.49 6.23 11.18
CA GLU A 38 -13.57 5.68 12.53
C GLU A 38 -12.29 5.94 13.32
N VAL A 39 -11.13 5.69 12.72
CA VAL A 39 -9.82 5.96 13.33
C VAL A 39 -9.67 7.46 13.64
N ILE A 40 -10.00 8.35 12.70
CA ILE A 40 -9.97 9.80 12.92
C ILE A 40 -10.88 10.20 14.07
N ARG A 41 -12.10 9.64 14.12
CA ARG A 41 -13.04 9.90 15.21
C ARG A 41 -12.50 9.44 16.56
N LEU A 42 -11.91 8.23 16.63
CA LEU A 42 -11.32 7.71 17.87
C LEU A 42 -10.17 8.60 18.36
N TYR A 43 -9.30 9.08 17.46
CA TYR A 43 -8.26 10.03 17.82
C TYR A 43 -8.83 11.37 18.32
N ALA A 44 -9.79 11.95 17.60
CA ALA A 44 -10.37 13.23 17.93
C ALA A 44 -11.09 13.23 19.29
N GLN A 45 -11.68 12.11 19.67
CA GLN A 45 -12.44 11.94 20.91
C GLN A 45 -11.61 11.36 22.06
N ASN A 46 -10.32 11.05 21.81
CA ASN A 46 -9.50 10.27 22.74
C ASN A 46 -10.21 8.98 23.23
N GLY A 47 -10.94 8.35 22.28
CA GLY A 47 -11.83 7.22 22.56
C GLY A 47 -11.17 5.84 22.42
N TYR A 48 -9.89 5.77 22.09
CA TYR A 48 -9.15 4.53 22.00
C TYR A 48 -8.31 4.29 23.25
N HIS A 49 -8.57 3.20 23.95
CA HIS A 49 -7.82 2.77 25.11
C HIS A 49 -7.30 1.34 24.88
N PRO A 50 -6.00 1.14 24.61
CA PRO A 50 -5.44 -0.16 24.25
C PRO A 50 -5.77 -1.28 25.24
N LEU A 51 -5.80 -0.97 26.54
CA LEU A 51 -6.13 -1.97 27.58
C LEU A 51 -7.52 -2.58 27.42
N ASP A 52 -8.51 -1.83 26.92
CA ASP A 52 -9.87 -2.33 26.71
C ASP A 52 -9.90 -3.42 25.63
N TYR A 53 -8.98 -3.31 24.65
CA TYR A 53 -8.79 -4.29 23.59
C TYR A 53 -7.89 -5.43 24.01
N TYR A 54 -6.80 -5.13 24.71
CA TYR A 54 -5.88 -6.13 25.23
C TYR A 54 -6.58 -7.19 26.06
N HIS A 55 -7.53 -6.80 26.93
CA HIS A 55 -8.29 -7.73 27.77
C HIS A 55 -9.41 -8.51 27.06
N ARG A 56 -9.56 -8.35 25.74
CA ARG A 56 -10.48 -9.19 25.00
C ARG A 56 -10.00 -10.63 24.91
N PRO A 57 -10.92 -11.61 24.90
CA PRO A 57 -10.57 -13.02 24.81
C PRO A 57 -9.63 -13.33 23.64
N GLY A 58 -8.49 -13.93 23.92
CA GLY A 58 -7.50 -14.31 22.89
C GLY A 58 -6.48 -13.22 22.56
N ILE A 59 -6.80 -11.92 22.68
CA ILE A 59 -5.85 -10.83 22.36
C ILE A 59 -4.73 -10.79 23.41
N GLU A 60 -5.07 -10.88 24.70
CA GLU A 60 -4.09 -10.98 25.77
C GLU A 60 -3.07 -12.10 25.51
N TYR A 61 -3.56 -13.30 25.16
CA TYR A 61 -2.68 -14.42 24.82
C TYR A 61 -1.74 -14.11 23.63
N LEU A 62 -2.24 -13.45 22.60
CA LEU A 62 -1.44 -13.10 21.42
C LEU A 62 -0.34 -12.08 21.77
N VAL A 63 -0.67 -11.08 22.56
CA VAL A 63 0.29 -10.04 22.97
C VAL A 63 1.30 -10.61 23.95
N ASP A 64 0.86 -11.39 24.94
CA ASP A 64 1.72 -11.98 25.96
C ASP A 64 2.63 -13.09 25.41
N PHE A 65 2.31 -13.63 24.23
CA PHE A 65 3.19 -14.56 23.51
C PHE A 65 4.59 -13.97 23.29
N LEU A 66 4.72 -12.65 23.13
CA LEU A 66 6.01 -11.95 23.00
C LEU A 66 6.93 -12.18 24.19
N LEU A 67 6.36 -12.39 25.38
CA LEU A 67 7.12 -12.57 26.62
C LEU A 67 7.26 -14.04 27.05
N THR A 68 6.85 -14.98 26.20
CA THR A 68 7.08 -16.40 26.48
C THR A 68 8.57 -16.74 26.48
N PRO A 69 9.01 -17.75 27.26
CA PRO A 69 10.41 -18.17 27.24
C PRO A 69 10.93 -18.49 25.84
N GLN A 70 10.07 -19.01 24.98
CA GLN A 70 10.39 -19.32 23.59
C GLN A 70 10.75 -18.04 22.82
N MET A 71 9.91 -17.02 22.87
CA MET A 71 10.17 -15.76 22.16
C MET A 71 11.38 -15.03 22.74
N LEU A 72 11.51 -14.98 24.06
CA LEU A 72 12.65 -14.36 24.73
C LEU A 72 13.99 -15.06 24.44
N SER A 73 13.98 -16.34 24.05
CA SER A 73 15.17 -17.05 23.62
C SER A 73 15.58 -16.80 22.18
N LEU A 74 14.63 -16.36 21.34
CA LEU A 74 14.85 -16.12 19.90
C LEU A 74 15.19 -14.65 19.59
N GLY A 75 14.67 -13.71 20.36
CA GLY A 75 14.84 -12.27 20.16
C GLY A 75 15.61 -11.59 21.30
N ASP A 76 15.82 -10.28 21.13
CA ASP A 76 16.34 -9.44 22.22
C ASP A 76 15.25 -9.23 23.28
N PRO A 77 15.44 -9.70 24.52
CA PRO A 77 14.43 -9.58 25.56
C PRO A 77 14.01 -8.12 25.86
N ALA A 78 14.96 -7.17 25.82
CA ALA A 78 14.64 -5.78 26.09
C ALA A 78 13.74 -5.17 25.02
N MET A 79 14.00 -5.52 23.76
CA MET A 79 13.16 -5.08 22.64
C MET A 79 11.77 -5.74 22.66
N LEU A 80 11.68 -7.02 23.01
CA LEU A 80 10.39 -7.71 23.14
C LEU A 80 9.54 -7.13 24.28
N TRP A 81 10.17 -6.81 25.41
CA TRP A 81 9.50 -6.12 26.52
C TRP A 81 9.03 -4.72 26.12
N ALA A 82 9.84 -3.97 25.39
CA ALA A 82 9.46 -2.66 24.90
C ALA A 82 8.26 -2.75 23.94
N LEU A 83 8.29 -3.67 22.98
CA LEU A 83 7.19 -3.91 22.06
C LEU A 83 5.90 -4.32 22.77
N TRP A 84 5.98 -5.27 23.69
CA TRP A 84 4.84 -5.69 24.51
C TRP A 84 4.21 -4.52 25.26
N ASN A 85 5.06 -3.71 25.91
CA ASN A 85 4.61 -2.53 26.64
C ASN A 85 3.94 -1.49 25.73
N ASP A 86 4.52 -1.26 24.55
CA ASP A 86 3.96 -0.33 23.58
C ASP A 86 2.62 -0.82 23.02
N MET A 87 2.49 -2.10 22.69
CA MET A 87 1.21 -2.67 22.27
C MET A 87 0.14 -2.58 23.35
N LYS A 88 0.50 -2.90 24.60
CA LYS A 88 -0.44 -2.93 25.71
C LYS A 88 -0.93 -1.56 26.15
N TYR A 89 -0.07 -0.53 26.13
CA TYR A 89 -0.36 0.76 26.77
C TYR A 89 -0.40 1.94 25.80
N LYS A 90 0.13 1.80 24.60
CA LYS A 90 0.17 2.90 23.63
C LYS A 90 -0.59 2.56 22.35
N ASP A 91 -0.26 1.45 21.75
CA ASP A 91 -0.84 0.95 20.48
C ASP A 91 -1.19 2.09 19.50
N TRP A 92 -0.17 2.88 19.14
CA TRP A 92 -0.32 4.09 18.33
C TRP A 92 -1.05 3.88 17.00
N PHE A 93 -1.02 2.66 16.48
CA PHE A 93 -1.66 2.30 15.21
C PHE A 93 -2.99 1.60 15.40
N MET A 94 -3.52 1.51 16.63
CA MET A 94 -4.77 0.81 16.95
C MET A 94 -4.79 -0.65 16.45
N ALA A 95 -3.62 -1.32 16.46
CA ALA A 95 -3.49 -2.69 15.96
C ALA A 95 -4.38 -3.68 16.72
N LEU A 96 -4.56 -3.49 18.03
CA LEU A 96 -5.42 -4.34 18.86
C LEU A 96 -6.91 -4.18 18.50
N LEU A 97 -7.32 -3.03 17.97
CA LEU A 97 -8.66 -2.82 17.44
C LEU A 97 -8.92 -3.72 16.24
N ASP A 98 -7.93 -3.88 15.38
CA ASP A 98 -8.08 -4.52 14.08
C ASP A 98 -7.77 -6.03 14.07
N VAL A 99 -7.16 -6.57 15.15
CA VAL A 99 -6.63 -7.94 15.16
C VAL A 99 -7.69 -9.01 14.92
N GLU A 100 -8.91 -8.85 15.46
CA GLU A 100 -10.00 -9.82 15.28
C GLU A 100 -10.47 -9.85 13.81
N SER A 101 -10.66 -8.68 13.21
CA SER A 101 -11.04 -8.55 11.80
C SER A 101 -9.92 -9.03 10.88
N TYR A 102 -8.65 -8.78 11.23
CA TYR A 102 -7.50 -9.33 10.51
C TYR A 102 -7.50 -10.86 10.51
N ILE A 103 -7.74 -11.49 11.68
CA ILE A 103 -7.77 -12.95 11.78
C ILE A 103 -8.88 -13.52 10.90
N ALA A 104 -10.09 -12.96 11.00
CA ALA A 104 -11.23 -13.42 10.21
C ALA A 104 -10.97 -13.27 8.69
N GLU A 105 -10.42 -12.14 8.27
CA GLU A 105 -10.15 -11.88 6.87
C GLU A 105 -8.98 -12.71 6.33
N LYS A 106 -7.95 -12.93 7.15
CA LYS A 106 -6.85 -13.85 6.84
C LYS A 106 -7.35 -15.28 6.61
N GLU A 107 -8.25 -15.77 7.47
CA GLU A 107 -8.84 -17.10 7.31
C GLU A 107 -9.69 -17.19 6.04
N ARG A 108 -10.44 -16.14 5.71
CA ARG A 108 -11.18 -16.03 4.45
C ARG A 108 -10.24 -16.07 3.24
N ALA A 109 -9.11 -15.38 3.32
CA ALA A 109 -8.10 -15.39 2.26
C ALA A 109 -7.46 -16.78 2.09
N LEU A 110 -7.12 -17.45 3.19
CA LEU A 110 -6.57 -18.81 3.17
C LEU A 110 -7.58 -19.82 2.60
N ALA A 111 -8.85 -19.73 3.00
CA ALA A 111 -9.91 -20.57 2.43
C ALA A 111 -10.11 -20.32 0.92
N ALA A 112 -10.08 -19.05 0.49
CA ALA A 112 -10.16 -18.71 -0.92
C ALA A 112 -8.97 -19.22 -1.75
N TYR A 113 -7.80 -19.38 -1.12
CA TYR A 113 -6.60 -19.89 -1.78
C TYR A 113 -6.70 -21.38 -2.13
N GLU A 114 -7.59 -22.15 -1.50
CA GLU A 114 -7.82 -23.56 -1.82
C GLU A 114 -8.41 -23.75 -3.22
N ASP A 115 -9.26 -22.82 -3.70
CA ASP A 115 -9.66 -22.77 -5.11
C ASP A 115 -8.58 -22.07 -5.93
N ARG A 116 -7.63 -22.85 -6.40
CA ARG A 116 -6.47 -22.38 -7.19
C ARG A 116 -6.87 -21.68 -8.49
N THR A 117 -7.98 -22.05 -9.09
CA THR A 117 -8.47 -21.43 -10.32
C THR A 117 -9.05 -20.04 -10.03
N ALA A 118 -9.90 -19.94 -9.02
CA ALA A 118 -10.42 -18.64 -8.59
C ALA A 118 -9.31 -17.72 -8.09
N TRP A 119 -8.34 -18.25 -7.34
CA TRP A 119 -7.18 -17.49 -6.89
C TRP A 119 -6.34 -16.97 -8.07
N ALA A 120 -6.05 -17.80 -9.07
CA ALA A 120 -5.32 -17.37 -10.26
C ALA A 120 -6.04 -16.25 -11.02
N ARG A 121 -7.38 -16.24 -11.04
CA ARG A 121 -8.15 -15.13 -11.62
C ARG A 121 -7.94 -13.84 -10.85
N LYS A 122 -7.96 -13.87 -9.50
CA LYS A 122 -7.66 -12.71 -8.65
C LYS A 122 -6.24 -12.19 -8.93
N MET A 123 -5.24 -13.08 -9.05
CA MET A 123 -3.87 -12.73 -9.40
C MET A 123 -3.80 -12.00 -10.75
N LEU A 124 -4.46 -12.54 -11.78
CA LEU A 124 -4.47 -11.94 -13.12
C LEU A 124 -5.11 -10.55 -13.13
N VAL A 125 -6.20 -10.35 -12.38
CA VAL A 125 -6.82 -9.02 -12.25
C VAL A 125 -5.85 -8.04 -11.60
N ASN A 126 -5.17 -8.44 -10.53
CA ASN A 126 -4.17 -7.62 -9.86
C ASN A 126 -3.01 -7.25 -10.80
N ILE A 127 -2.43 -8.22 -11.52
CA ILE A 127 -1.37 -7.98 -12.51
C ILE A 127 -1.84 -6.99 -13.57
N ALA A 128 -3.01 -7.23 -14.18
CA ALA A 128 -3.53 -6.39 -15.25
C ALA A 128 -3.76 -4.93 -14.82
N LYS A 129 -4.11 -4.71 -13.55
CA LYS A 129 -4.35 -3.37 -12.99
C LYS A 129 -3.09 -2.70 -12.43
N SER A 130 -1.98 -3.42 -12.29
CA SER A 130 -0.75 -2.91 -11.66
C SER A 130 -0.09 -1.76 -12.43
N GLY A 131 -0.31 -1.68 -13.74
CA GLY A 131 0.22 -0.61 -14.59
C GLY A 131 -0.22 0.80 -14.16
N TYR A 132 -1.32 0.92 -13.44
CA TYR A 132 -1.75 2.18 -12.84
C TYR A 132 -0.68 2.81 -11.93
N PHE A 133 0.12 2.01 -11.26
CA PHE A 133 1.19 2.44 -10.37
C PHE A 133 2.54 2.63 -11.07
N SER A 134 2.57 2.75 -12.40
CA SER A 134 3.80 3.09 -13.12
C SER A 134 4.23 4.53 -12.83
N SER A 135 5.53 4.76 -12.75
CA SER A 135 6.09 6.11 -12.59
C SER A 135 5.75 7.00 -13.79
N ASP A 136 5.76 6.44 -14.99
CA ASP A 136 5.48 7.19 -16.21
C ASP A 136 4.07 7.77 -16.20
N ARG A 137 3.07 6.98 -15.81
CA ARG A 137 1.69 7.49 -15.63
C ARG A 137 1.63 8.57 -14.55
N THR A 138 2.29 8.34 -13.41
CA THR A 138 2.27 9.30 -12.30
C THR A 138 2.90 10.64 -12.71
N ILE A 139 4.04 10.60 -13.37
CA ILE A 139 4.71 11.80 -13.86
C ILE A 139 3.88 12.51 -14.94
N ALA A 140 3.29 11.74 -15.87
CA ALA A 140 2.41 12.33 -16.88
C ALA A 140 1.17 13.01 -16.25
N GLN A 141 0.61 12.43 -15.19
CA GLN A 141 -0.49 13.05 -14.46
C GLN A 141 -0.06 14.31 -13.71
N TYR A 142 1.12 14.31 -13.07
CA TYR A 142 1.67 15.51 -12.44
C TYR A 142 1.93 16.61 -13.45
N ASP A 143 2.40 16.25 -14.66
CA ASP A 143 2.58 17.24 -15.72
C ASP A 143 1.24 17.82 -16.18
N ALA A 144 0.24 16.99 -16.41
CA ALA A 144 -1.08 17.41 -16.83
C ALA A 144 -1.81 18.27 -15.78
N ASP A 145 -1.70 17.90 -14.49
CA ASP A 145 -2.52 18.52 -13.44
C ASP A 145 -1.81 19.67 -12.73
N ILE A 146 -0.45 19.70 -12.72
CA ILE A 146 0.32 20.61 -11.87
C ILE A 146 1.37 21.40 -12.65
N TRP A 147 2.26 20.71 -13.37
CA TRP A 147 3.45 21.36 -13.95
C TRP A 147 3.21 22.02 -15.28
N HIS A 148 2.37 21.43 -16.14
CA HIS A 148 2.04 21.92 -17.48
C HIS A 148 3.30 22.22 -18.32
N LEU A 149 4.28 21.29 -18.29
CA LEU A 149 5.55 21.45 -18.97
C LEU A 149 5.34 21.45 -20.49
N ARG A 150 6.04 22.34 -21.20
CA ARG A 150 6.08 22.28 -22.66
C ARG A 150 7.04 21.18 -23.07
N PRO A 151 6.71 20.36 -24.09
CA PRO A 151 7.67 19.41 -24.65
C PRO A 151 8.94 20.18 -25.07
N ALA A 152 10.11 19.67 -24.69
CA ALA A 152 11.35 20.20 -25.23
C ALA A 152 11.32 20.09 -26.75
N ALA A 153 11.64 21.20 -27.47
CA ALA A 153 11.75 21.15 -28.91
C ALA A 153 12.80 20.06 -29.26
N SER A 154 12.39 19.08 -30.07
CA SER A 154 13.30 18.02 -30.49
C SER A 154 14.45 18.68 -31.28
N SER A 155 15.69 18.31 -31.01
CA SER A 155 16.88 18.87 -31.69
C SER A 155 16.87 18.67 -33.22
N GLU A 156 16.02 17.79 -33.75
CA GLU A 156 15.82 17.59 -35.18
C GLU A 156 15.13 18.77 -35.91
N THR A 157 14.37 19.61 -35.19
CA THR A 157 13.76 20.82 -35.82
C THR A 157 14.69 22.04 -35.82
N ALA A 158 15.81 22.01 -35.09
CA ALA A 158 16.76 23.12 -35.06
C ALA A 158 17.72 23.10 -36.27
N GLU A 159 17.92 21.97 -36.93
CA GLU A 159 18.83 21.82 -38.08
C GLU A 159 18.18 22.22 -39.43
N ALA A 160 16.85 22.29 -39.48
CA ALA A 160 16.10 22.65 -40.69
C ALA A 160 15.93 24.19 -40.87
N ALA A 161 16.39 25.04 -39.93
CA ALA A 161 16.23 26.47 -39.93
C ALA A 161 17.52 27.29 -40.19
N ALA A 162 18.61 26.63 -40.64
CA ALA A 162 19.81 27.35 -41.05
C ALA A 162 19.59 28.02 -42.44
N PRO A 163 19.76 29.33 -42.59
CA PRO A 163 19.58 29.96 -43.88
C PRO A 163 20.72 29.57 -44.82
N GLN A 164 20.35 29.02 -45.97
CA GLN A 164 21.28 28.84 -47.10
C GLN A 164 21.73 30.21 -47.58
N THR A 165 22.87 30.68 -47.18
CA THR A 165 23.53 31.83 -47.80
C THR A 165 24.12 31.40 -49.14
N GLY A 166 23.34 31.54 -50.21
CA GLY A 166 23.84 31.44 -51.55
C GLY A 166 24.74 32.61 -51.88
N ALA A 167 26.01 32.33 -52.13
CA ALA A 167 26.95 33.32 -52.68
C ALA A 167 26.70 33.45 -54.18
N PRO A 168 26.64 34.69 -54.75
CA PRO A 168 26.47 34.86 -56.20
C PRO A 168 27.77 34.58 -56.94
N ALA A 169 27.68 33.81 -58.01
CA ALA A 169 28.78 33.57 -58.95
C ALA A 169 29.14 34.88 -59.68
N ALA A 170 30.40 35.31 -59.55
CA ALA A 170 30.96 36.37 -60.39
C ALA A 170 31.35 35.76 -61.75
N LYS A 171 30.80 36.37 -62.77
CA LYS A 171 31.28 36.18 -64.16
C LYS A 171 32.51 37.06 -64.37
N GLN A 172 33.57 36.54 -64.89
CA GLN A 172 34.35 36.94 -66.03
C GLN A 172 35.22 35.81 -66.52
#